data_e49a9d83b1904fb4dbabacd24b413506
#
_entry.id   e49a9d83b1904fb4dbabacd24b413506
#
_cell.length_a   1.000
_cell.length_b   1.000
_cell.length_c   1.000
_cell.angle_alpha   90.00
_cell.angle_beta   90.00
_cell.angle_gamma   90.00
#
_symmetry.space_group_name_H-M   'P 1'
#
loop_
_entity.id
_entity.type
_entity.pdbx_description
1 polymer ?
#
loop_
_entity_poly.entity_id
_entity_poly.type
_entity_poly.pdbx_seq_one_letter_code
_entity_poly.pdbx_strand_id
1 'polypeptide(L)'
;QQKAILPVIDGHDVIAQAQSGTGKTATFTIGMLQNIDETQDEIQALILAHTRELALQILNVIKNISSYMNLRYNLCVGGTLIRDNIDELLKNPQIIIGTPGRVLDMINKKALNTRNLKILIIDEADEMLSKIFSNQIYDIFRFLPNSIQVGLFSATMTEEFFKLSKCFMRDPVKILVKNEELTLEGIKQFYINVDKNEYKFDTLCDIYEACSISQTIIYANSKRGVEEISRRLNDNNFSIASIHGEMSQDERNKIMEEFRSGQSRILISTDLLSRGIDVQQVSLVINYDIPNNIESYIHRIGRSGRYGRK
;
A
#
# COMPACT_ATOMS: atom_id res chain seq x y z
N GLN A 1 -8.26 -4.88 15.05
CA GLN A 1 -6.85 -4.94 15.42
C GLN A 1 -6.60 -6.07 16.44
N GLN A 2 -7.23 -6.04 17.61
CA GLN A 2 -7.02 -7.00 18.70
C GLN A 2 -7.09 -8.47 18.23
N LYS A 3 -8.06 -8.82 17.39
CA LYS A 3 -8.25 -10.17 16.87
C LYS A 3 -7.08 -10.67 16.01
N ALA A 4 -6.30 -9.79 15.40
CA ALA A 4 -5.20 -10.17 14.52
C ALA A 4 -3.82 -10.04 15.20
N ILE A 5 -3.67 -9.17 16.19
CA ILE A 5 -2.39 -9.01 16.92
C ILE A 5 -2.02 -10.30 17.65
N LEU A 6 -2.95 -10.88 18.43
CA LEU A 6 -2.67 -12.06 19.24
C LEU A 6 -2.22 -13.27 18.41
N PRO A 7 -2.93 -13.68 17.34
CA PRO A 7 -2.46 -14.80 16.51
C PRO A 7 -1.08 -14.56 15.88
N VAL A 8 -0.73 -13.30 15.53
CA VAL A 8 0.63 -12.99 15.04
C VAL A 8 1.66 -13.19 16.15
N ILE A 9 1.37 -12.76 17.37
CA ILE A 9 2.27 -12.96 18.53
C ILE A 9 2.46 -14.44 18.83
N ASP A 10 1.36 -15.23 18.75
CA ASP A 10 1.35 -16.67 19.04
C ASP A 10 2.02 -17.52 17.94
N GLY A 11 2.55 -16.89 16.88
CA GLY A 11 3.27 -17.58 15.80
C GLY A 11 2.37 -18.27 14.77
N HIS A 12 1.06 -18.00 14.76
CA HIS A 12 0.15 -18.53 13.74
C HIS A 12 0.28 -17.79 12.42
N ASP A 13 0.09 -18.51 11.31
CA ASP A 13 -0.17 -17.87 10.03
C ASP A 13 -1.50 -17.11 10.09
N VAL A 14 -1.55 -15.91 9.52
CA VAL A 14 -2.72 -15.02 9.63
C VAL A 14 -3.14 -14.49 8.29
N ILE A 15 -4.42 -14.62 7.97
CA ILE A 15 -5.08 -13.90 6.87
C ILE A 15 -6.01 -12.87 7.50
N ALA A 16 -5.70 -11.59 7.37
CA ALA A 16 -6.49 -10.52 7.95
C ALA A 16 -7.05 -9.59 6.87
N GLN A 17 -8.37 -9.57 6.75
CA GLN A 17 -9.11 -8.61 5.95
C GLN A 17 -9.51 -7.43 6.81
N ALA A 18 -9.18 -6.23 6.38
CA ALA A 18 -9.62 -5.02 7.04
C ALA A 18 -9.65 -3.86 6.04
N GLN A 19 -10.62 -2.99 6.18
CA GLN A 19 -10.79 -1.81 5.34
C GLN A 19 -9.52 -0.94 5.32
N SER A 20 -9.35 -0.13 4.28
CA SER A 20 -8.27 0.85 4.22
C SER A 20 -8.40 1.84 5.40
N GLY A 21 -7.27 2.26 5.98
CA GLY A 21 -7.27 3.23 7.08
C GLY A 21 -7.68 2.71 8.47
N THR A 22 -7.99 1.42 8.64
CA THR A 22 -8.39 0.82 9.93
C THR A 22 -7.21 0.37 10.80
N GLY A 23 -5.97 0.59 10.33
CA GLY A 23 -4.76 0.30 11.10
C GLY A 23 -4.16 -1.09 10.87
N LYS A 24 -4.29 -1.67 9.67
CA LYS A 24 -3.63 -2.93 9.28
C LYS A 24 -2.13 -2.90 9.56
N THR A 25 -1.45 -1.84 9.11
CA THR A 25 0.01 -1.68 9.30
C THR A 25 0.41 -1.69 10.77
N ALA A 26 -0.30 -0.95 11.62
CA ALA A 26 -0.03 -0.98 13.05
C ALA A 26 -0.29 -2.36 13.67
N THR A 27 -1.33 -3.07 13.20
CA THR A 27 -1.69 -4.40 13.69
C THR A 27 -0.58 -5.41 13.47
N PHE A 28 -0.10 -5.57 12.25
CA PHE A 28 0.98 -6.53 12.00
C PHE A 28 2.32 -6.06 12.58
N THR A 29 2.56 -4.75 12.61
CA THR A 29 3.79 -4.21 13.23
C THR A 29 3.86 -4.56 14.70
N ILE A 30 2.79 -4.35 15.48
CA ILE A 30 2.77 -4.68 16.91
C ILE A 30 2.99 -6.18 17.12
N GLY A 31 2.26 -7.02 16.37
CA GLY A 31 2.39 -8.47 16.49
C GLY A 31 3.79 -8.97 16.14
N MET A 32 4.37 -8.46 15.04
CA MET A 32 5.71 -8.81 14.59
C MET A 32 6.79 -8.37 15.62
N LEU A 33 6.73 -7.13 16.09
CA LEU A 33 7.73 -6.58 17.00
C LEU A 33 7.85 -7.35 18.33
N GLN A 34 6.75 -7.98 18.80
CA GLN A 34 6.79 -8.81 20.00
C GLN A 34 7.68 -10.05 19.85
N ASN A 35 7.90 -10.52 18.61
CA ASN A 35 8.66 -11.73 18.28
C ASN A 35 10.09 -11.42 17.79
N ILE A 36 10.47 -10.15 17.69
CA ILE A 36 11.82 -9.72 17.30
C ILE A 36 12.73 -9.66 18.51
N ASP A 37 13.87 -10.33 18.43
CA ASP A 37 14.93 -10.27 19.42
C ASP A 37 15.94 -9.18 19.03
N GLU A 38 16.00 -8.12 19.83
CA GLU A 38 16.87 -6.96 19.59
C GLU A 38 18.36 -7.30 19.77
N THR A 39 18.66 -8.37 20.48
CA THR A 39 20.06 -8.78 20.79
C THR A 39 20.70 -9.58 19.66
N GLN A 40 19.90 -10.08 18.72
CA GLN A 40 20.38 -10.85 17.57
C GLN A 40 20.61 -9.95 16.37
N ASP A 41 21.86 -9.94 15.89
CA ASP A 41 22.29 -9.20 14.70
C ASP A 41 21.97 -9.99 13.40
N GLU A 42 20.69 -10.34 13.23
CA GLU A 42 20.21 -11.19 12.15
C GLU A 42 18.91 -10.67 11.58
N ILE A 43 18.66 -10.96 10.29
CA ILE A 43 17.39 -10.62 9.66
C ILE A 43 16.30 -11.57 10.18
N GLN A 44 15.30 -11.03 10.88
CA GLN A 44 14.25 -11.81 11.53
C GLN A 44 12.88 -11.59 10.91
N ALA A 45 12.62 -10.43 10.30
CA ALA A 45 11.36 -10.12 9.65
C ALA A 45 11.55 -9.56 8.24
N LEU A 46 10.67 -9.99 7.34
CA LEU A 46 10.55 -9.47 5.98
C LEU A 46 9.13 -8.98 5.74
N ILE A 47 8.98 -7.73 5.34
CA ILE A 47 7.71 -7.14 4.95
C ILE A 47 7.75 -6.79 3.47
N LEU A 48 6.79 -7.29 2.70
CA LEU A 48 6.65 -7.02 1.28
C LEU A 48 5.49 -6.08 1.00
N ALA A 49 5.75 -5.09 0.17
CA ALA A 49 4.79 -4.11 -0.33
C ALA A 49 4.91 -3.98 -1.85
N HIS A 50 3.80 -3.76 -2.56
CA HIS A 50 3.80 -3.71 -4.02
C HIS A 50 4.42 -2.43 -4.61
N THR A 51 4.51 -1.35 -3.82
CA THR A 51 5.14 -0.07 -4.22
C THR A 51 6.18 0.39 -3.20
N ARG A 52 7.06 1.28 -3.65
CA ARG A 52 8.09 1.90 -2.82
C ARG A 52 7.49 2.84 -1.78
N GLU A 53 6.48 3.58 -2.19
CA GLU A 53 5.75 4.53 -1.36
C GLU A 53 5.13 3.82 -0.17
N LEU A 54 4.47 2.67 -0.41
CA LEU A 54 3.91 1.84 0.65
C LEU A 54 5.01 1.27 1.54
N ALA A 55 6.10 0.76 0.96
CA ALA A 55 7.23 0.24 1.73
C ALA A 55 7.84 1.31 2.66
N LEU A 56 8.03 2.54 2.17
CA LEU A 56 8.52 3.66 2.96
C LEU A 56 7.54 4.04 4.08
N GLN A 57 6.25 4.05 3.78
CA GLN A 57 5.21 4.33 4.78
C GLN A 57 5.19 3.27 5.89
N ILE A 58 5.28 1.98 5.53
CA ILE A 58 5.38 0.88 6.49
C ILE A 58 6.61 1.06 7.37
N LEU A 59 7.78 1.36 6.78
CA LEU A 59 9.01 1.63 7.54
C LEU A 59 8.81 2.75 8.57
N ASN A 60 8.17 3.85 8.18
CA ASN A 60 7.91 4.97 9.10
C ASN A 60 6.99 4.57 10.25
N VAL A 61 5.95 3.78 9.98
CA VAL A 61 5.06 3.25 11.03
C VAL A 61 5.83 2.34 11.98
N ILE A 62 6.66 1.44 11.45
CA ILE A 62 7.49 0.53 12.28
C ILE A 62 8.44 1.34 13.16
N LYS A 63 9.18 2.31 12.61
CA LYS A 63 10.10 3.17 13.37
C LYS A 63 9.41 3.92 14.50
N ASN A 64 8.20 4.44 14.24
CA ASN A 64 7.44 5.17 15.25
C ASN A 64 6.96 4.25 16.39
N ILE A 65 6.49 3.04 16.08
CA ILE A 65 6.01 2.09 17.09
C ILE A 65 7.17 1.50 17.90
N SER A 66 8.32 1.25 17.26
CA SER A 66 9.51 0.66 17.88
C SER A 66 10.54 1.69 18.34
N SER A 67 10.13 2.95 18.59
CA SER A 67 11.04 4.05 18.94
C SER A 67 11.88 3.83 20.20
N TYR A 68 11.45 2.94 21.10
CA TYR A 68 12.17 2.56 22.31
C TYR A 68 12.93 1.24 22.20
N MET A 69 12.92 0.61 21.00
CA MET A 69 13.64 -0.63 20.72
C MET A 69 14.93 -0.32 19.96
N ASN A 70 15.99 -1.08 20.24
CA ASN A 70 17.28 -0.93 19.55
C ASN A 70 17.31 -1.80 18.28
N LEU A 71 16.53 -1.42 17.25
CA LEU A 71 16.39 -2.18 16.01
C LEU A 71 17.00 -1.45 14.81
N ARG A 72 17.56 -2.21 13.90
CA ARG A 72 18.01 -1.76 12.58
C ARG A 72 17.04 -2.20 11.50
N TYR A 73 16.82 -1.32 10.54
CA TYR A 73 15.87 -1.50 9.45
C TYR A 73 16.57 -1.29 8.13
N ASN A 74 16.16 -2.02 7.09
CA ASN A 74 16.58 -1.73 5.73
C ASN A 74 15.37 -1.61 4.82
N LEU A 75 15.39 -0.57 3.95
CA LEU A 75 14.40 -0.36 2.90
C LEU A 75 14.95 -0.90 1.58
N CYS A 76 14.45 -2.08 1.16
CA CYS A 76 14.90 -2.82 0.00
C CYS A 76 13.97 -2.60 -1.20
N VAL A 77 14.11 -1.46 -1.90
CA VAL A 77 13.21 -1.05 -2.99
C VAL A 77 13.97 -0.73 -4.28
N GLY A 78 13.31 -0.92 -5.42
CA GLY A 78 13.90 -0.60 -6.73
C GLY A 78 14.20 0.91 -6.89
N GLY A 79 15.06 1.33 -7.89
CA GLY A 79 15.45 2.71 -8.23
C GLY A 79 16.41 3.39 -7.25
N THR A 80 16.85 2.72 -6.19
CA THR A 80 18.05 3.03 -5.42
C THR A 80 19.23 2.26 -6.01
N LEU A 81 20.44 2.72 -5.76
CA LEU A 81 21.64 1.99 -6.19
C LEU A 81 21.67 0.62 -5.51
N ILE A 82 21.97 -0.42 -6.29
CA ILE A 82 22.09 -1.80 -5.79
C ILE A 82 23.16 -1.89 -4.71
N ARG A 83 24.26 -1.19 -4.90
CA ARG A 83 25.39 -1.16 -3.95
C ARG A 83 24.97 -0.64 -2.59
N ASP A 84 24.21 0.45 -2.55
CA ASP A 84 23.73 1.02 -1.28
C ASP A 84 22.86 0.02 -0.50
N ASN A 85 21.99 -0.74 -1.21
CA ASN A 85 21.20 -1.78 -0.55
C ASN A 85 22.08 -2.90 0.01
N ILE A 86 23.13 -3.31 -0.72
CA ILE A 86 24.07 -4.34 -0.25
C ILE A 86 24.81 -3.83 1.00
N ASP A 87 25.34 -2.60 0.97
CA ASP A 87 26.08 -2.01 2.08
C ASP A 87 25.21 -1.88 3.34
N GLU A 88 23.93 -1.54 3.18
CA GLU A 88 22.98 -1.49 4.30
C GLU A 88 22.62 -2.89 4.83
N LEU A 89 22.49 -3.90 3.96
CA LEU A 89 22.23 -5.29 4.37
C LEU A 89 23.41 -5.90 5.15
N LEU A 90 24.64 -5.50 4.85
CA LEU A 90 25.85 -5.91 5.58
C LEU A 90 25.86 -5.43 7.04
N LYS A 91 25.04 -4.44 7.39
CA LYS A 91 24.88 -3.98 8.79
C LYS A 91 23.98 -4.90 9.62
N ASN A 92 23.54 -6.02 9.07
CA ASN A 92 22.66 -7.00 9.69
C ASN A 92 21.39 -6.38 10.33
N PRO A 93 20.52 -5.73 9.52
CA PRO A 93 19.26 -5.21 10.03
C PRO A 93 18.35 -6.36 10.47
N GLN A 94 17.59 -6.18 11.55
CA GLN A 94 16.62 -7.18 12.01
C GLN A 94 15.36 -7.20 11.14
N ILE A 95 14.98 -6.07 10.55
CA ILE A 95 13.72 -5.93 9.79
C ILE A 95 14.01 -5.39 8.40
N ILE A 96 13.55 -6.12 7.39
CA ILE A 96 13.59 -5.71 5.98
C ILE A 96 12.20 -5.34 5.52
N ILE A 97 12.06 -4.18 4.90
CA ILE A 97 10.85 -3.77 4.20
C ILE A 97 11.22 -3.58 2.72
N GLY A 98 10.47 -4.17 1.81
CA GLY A 98 10.84 -4.04 0.41
C GLY A 98 9.77 -4.35 -0.61
N THR A 99 10.15 -4.14 -1.88
CA THR A 99 9.35 -4.55 -3.03
C THR A 99 9.85 -5.88 -3.57
N PRO A 100 8.97 -6.76 -4.09
CA PRO A 100 9.33 -8.14 -4.47
C PRO A 100 10.55 -8.23 -5.37
N GLY A 101 10.60 -7.45 -6.45
CA GLY A 101 11.70 -7.52 -7.43
C GLY A 101 13.07 -7.20 -6.82
N ARG A 102 13.18 -6.17 -5.98
CA ARG A 102 14.45 -5.81 -5.35
C ARG A 102 14.83 -6.81 -4.24
N VAL A 103 13.87 -7.28 -3.46
CA VAL A 103 14.10 -8.30 -2.44
C VAL A 103 14.64 -9.59 -3.09
N LEU A 104 13.99 -10.06 -4.16
CA LEU A 104 14.43 -11.23 -4.90
C LEU A 104 15.83 -11.04 -5.50
N ASP A 105 16.15 -9.86 -6.04
CA ASP A 105 17.50 -9.54 -6.55
C ASP A 105 18.56 -9.61 -5.43
N MET A 106 18.26 -9.09 -4.22
CA MET A 106 19.17 -9.17 -3.08
C MET A 106 19.36 -10.60 -2.57
N ILE A 107 18.32 -11.43 -2.58
CA ILE A 107 18.40 -12.86 -2.27
C ILE A 107 19.28 -13.59 -3.30
N ASN A 108 19.03 -13.38 -4.58
CA ASN A 108 19.80 -14.02 -5.66
C ASN A 108 21.28 -13.62 -5.64
N LYS A 109 21.59 -12.37 -5.28
CA LYS A 109 22.95 -11.87 -5.07
C LYS A 109 23.59 -12.34 -3.76
N LYS A 110 22.85 -13.11 -2.94
CA LYS A 110 23.26 -13.57 -1.60
C LYS A 110 23.60 -12.44 -0.64
N ALA A 111 23.14 -11.23 -0.89
CA ALA A 111 23.28 -10.08 0.00
C ALA A 111 22.24 -10.11 1.13
N LEU A 112 21.04 -10.64 0.86
CA LEU A 112 19.99 -10.85 1.84
C LEU A 112 20.00 -12.31 2.29
N ASN A 113 20.35 -12.57 3.55
CA ASN A 113 20.32 -13.89 4.15
C ASN A 113 18.95 -14.18 4.75
N THR A 114 18.26 -15.20 4.25
CA THR A 114 16.90 -15.56 4.66
C THR A 114 16.83 -16.61 5.76
N ARG A 115 17.97 -17.20 6.18
CA ARG A 115 18.00 -18.40 7.03
C ARG A 115 17.33 -18.23 8.39
N ASN A 116 17.43 -17.03 8.96
CA ASN A 116 16.95 -16.73 10.32
C ASN A 116 15.64 -15.91 10.32
N LEU A 117 15.00 -15.81 9.15
CA LEU A 117 13.69 -15.17 9.05
C LEU A 117 12.66 -15.98 9.84
N LYS A 118 11.97 -15.28 10.73
CA LYS A 118 10.90 -15.82 11.58
C LYS A 118 9.53 -15.53 10.99
N ILE A 119 9.35 -14.35 10.38
CA ILE A 119 8.06 -13.90 9.87
C ILE A 119 8.18 -13.19 8.52
N LEU A 120 7.25 -13.51 7.62
CA LEU A 120 6.97 -12.80 6.39
C LEU A 120 5.61 -12.13 6.48
N ILE A 121 5.57 -10.81 6.28
CA ILE A 121 4.32 -10.04 6.17
C ILE A 121 4.16 -9.59 4.71
N ILE A 122 2.97 -9.75 4.16
CA ILE A 122 2.60 -9.21 2.85
C ILE A 122 1.42 -8.24 3.06
N ASP A 123 1.67 -6.95 2.86
CA ASP A 123 0.62 -5.92 2.88
C ASP A 123 0.06 -5.69 1.48
N GLU A 124 -1.22 -5.32 1.39
CA GLU A 124 -2.02 -5.29 0.16
C GLU A 124 -1.87 -6.61 -0.63
N ALA A 125 -2.11 -7.71 0.09
CA ALA A 125 -1.77 -9.06 -0.36
C ALA A 125 -2.61 -9.49 -1.59
N ASP A 126 -3.78 -8.90 -1.82
CA ASP A 126 -4.57 -9.10 -3.04
C ASP A 126 -3.82 -8.67 -4.30
N GLU A 127 -3.13 -7.53 -4.26
CA GLU A 127 -2.29 -7.06 -5.36
C GLU A 127 -1.02 -7.89 -5.48
N MET A 128 -0.39 -8.20 -4.35
CA MET A 128 0.86 -8.96 -4.29
C MET A 128 0.71 -10.39 -4.80
N LEU A 129 -0.45 -11.00 -4.65
CA LEU A 129 -0.77 -12.32 -5.19
C LEU A 129 -1.44 -12.25 -6.58
N SER A 130 -1.54 -11.06 -7.17
CA SER A 130 -1.99 -10.89 -8.56
C SER A 130 -0.99 -11.51 -9.55
N LYS A 131 -1.41 -11.66 -10.81
CA LYS A 131 -0.55 -12.21 -11.89
C LYS A 131 0.75 -11.44 -12.09
N ILE A 132 0.81 -10.17 -11.68
CA ILE A 132 2.00 -9.31 -11.86
C ILE A 132 3.12 -9.73 -10.91
N PHE A 133 2.80 -9.98 -9.65
CA PHE A 133 3.81 -10.24 -8.60
C PHE A 133 3.89 -11.69 -8.15
N SER A 134 2.89 -12.52 -8.45
CA SER A 134 2.79 -13.89 -7.93
C SER A 134 4.04 -14.73 -8.18
N ASN A 135 4.65 -14.65 -9.36
CA ASN A 135 5.88 -15.38 -9.67
C ASN A 135 7.04 -14.95 -8.78
N GLN A 136 7.22 -13.62 -8.57
CA GLN A 136 8.30 -13.11 -7.72
C GLN A 136 8.07 -13.50 -6.24
N ILE A 137 6.83 -13.48 -5.77
CA ILE A 137 6.48 -13.93 -4.42
C ILE A 137 6.77 -15.43 -4.25
N TYR A 138 6.40 -16.25 -5.24
CA TYR A 138 6.68 -17.67 -5.23
C TYR A 138 8.21 -17.95 -5.20
N ASP A 139 8.98 -17.23 -6.02
CA ASP A 139 10.44 -17.38 -6.04
C ASP A 139 11.07 -16.95 -4.70
N ILE A 140 10.62 -15.86 -4.08
CA ILE A 140 11.06 -15.45 -2.75
C ILE A 140 10.77 -16.57 -1.73
N PHE A 141 9.56 -17.13 -1.75
CA PHE A 141 9.14 -18.18 -0.82
C PHE A 141 10.07 -19.40 -0.83
N ARG A 142 10.60 -19.77 -2.00
CA ARG A 142 11.52 -20.91 -2.16
C ARG A 142 12.84 -20.75 -1.37
N PHE A 143 13.20 -19.52 -1.03
CA PHE A 143 14.40 -19.22 -0.24
C PHE A 143 14.13 -19.05 1.26
N LEU A 144 12.87 -19.07 1.68
CA LEU A 144 12.50 -18.88 3.07
C LEU A 144 12.57 -20.19 3.88
N PRO A 145 12.77 -20.12 5.20
CA PRO A 145 12.71 -21.28 6.07
C PRO A 145 11.34 -21.96 6.02
N ASN A 146 11.31 -23.28 6.06
CA ASN A 146 10.03 -24.03 6.11
C ASN A 146 9.18 -23.70 7.35
N SER A 147 9.80 -23.18 8.41
CA SER A 147 9.13 -22.81 9.67
C SER A 147 8.62 -21.38 9.69
N ILE A 148 8.80 -20.61 8.59
CA ILE A 148 8.41 -19.19 8.57
C ILE A 148 6.94 -18.99 8.86
N GLN A 149 6.62 -18.03 9.69
CA GLN A 149 5.26 -17.54 9.89
C GLN A 149 4.87 -16.59 8.76
N VAL A 150 3.63 -16.66 8.27
CA VAL A 150 3.15 -15.82 7.16
C VAL A 150 1.94 -15.01 7.59
N GLY A 151 2.01 -13.70 7.39
CA GLY A 151 0.89 -12.78 7.58
C GLY A 151 0.47 -12.12 6.26
N LEU A 152 -0.77 -12.37 5.81
CA LEU A 152 -1.36 -11.71 4.64
C LEU A 152 -2.41 -10.70 5.09
N PHE A 153 -2.20 -9.44 4.72
CA PHE A 153 -3.08 -8.33 5.08
C PHE A 153 -3.61 -7.67 3.82
N SER A 154 -4.93 -7.52 3.70
CA SER A 154 -5.57 -6.90 2.54
C SER A 154 -6.91 -6.25 2.88
N ALA A 155 -7.38 -5.34 2.03
CA ALA A 155 -8.75 -4.82 2.09
C ALA A 155 -9.71 -5.73 1.33
N THR A 156 -9.26 -6.34 0.25
CA THR A 156 -10.07 -7.22 -0.61
C THR A 156 -9.46 -8.61 -0.67
N MET A 157 -10.32 -9.64 -0.79
CA MET A 157 -9.88 -11.04 -0.85
C MET A 157 -10.79 -11.81 -1.81
N THR A 158 -10.24 -12.22 -2.94
CA THR A 158 -10.92 -13.00 -3.96
C THR A 158 -10.78 -14.50 -3.71
N GLU A 159 -11.56 -15.32 -4.43
CA GLU A 159 -11.36 -16.77 -4.40
C GLU A 159 -9.96 -17.19 -4.89
N GLU A 160 -9.42 -16.46 -5.89
CA GLU A 160 -8.07 -16.70 -6.41
C GLU A 160 -7.01 -16.42 -5.33
N PHE A 161 -7.18 -15.34 -4.56
CA PHE A 161 -6.35 -15.04 -3.39
C PHE A 161 -6.30 -16.22 -2.41
N PHE A 162 -7.46 -16.79 -2.04
CA PHE A 162 -7.50 -17.94 -1.12
C PHE A 162 -6.90 -19.22 -1.72
N LYS A 163 -6.98 -19.42 -3.04
CA LYS A 163 -6.31 -20.55 -3.71
C LYS A 163 -4.79 -20.42 -3.64
N LEU A 164 -4.28 -19.22 -3.90
CA LEU A 164 -2.83 -18.94 -3.87
C LEU A 164 -2.29 -18.95 -2.44
N SER A 165 -3.02 -18.41 -1.46
CA SER A 165 -2.57 -18.40 -0.07
C SER A 165 -2.32 -19.80 0.50
N LYS A 166 -3.08 -20.83 0.06
CA LYS A 166 -2.87 -22.22 0.45
C LYS A 166 -1.48 -22.78 0.05
N CYS A 167 -0.83 -22.19 -0.96
CA CYS A 167 0.50 -22.62 -1.38
C CYS A 167 1.59 -22.14 -0.40
N PHE A 168 1.29 -21.13 0.42
CA PHE A 168 2.27 -20.43 1.24
C PHE A 168 2.02 -20.53 2.74
N MET A 169 0.83 -20.95 3.16
CA MET A 169 0.39 -20.89 4.56
C MET A 169 -0.03 -22.24 5.10
N ARG A 170 0.14 -22.39 6.40
CA ARG A 170 -0.22 -23.60 7.15
C ARG A 170 -1.36 -23.27 8.11
N ASP A 171 -2.55 -23.78 7.81
CA ASP A 171 -3.77 -23.61 8.62
C ASP A 171 -3.94 -22.19 9.22
N PRO A 172 -4.05 -21.15 8.35
CA PRO A 172 -4.02 -19.78 8.81
C PRO A 172 -5.25 -19.39 9.60
N VAL A 173 -5.07 -18.61 10.66
CA VAL A 173 -6.16 -17.92 11.35
C VAL A 173 -6.75 -16.86 10.40
N LYS A 174 -8.02 -17.02 10.05
CA LYS A 174 -8.72 -16.14 9.12
C LYS A 174 -9.58 -15.13 9.87
N ILE A 175 -9.27 -13.86 9.67
CA ILE A 175 -10.01 -12.73 10.23
C ILE A 175 -10.60 -11.96 9.05
N LEU A 176 -11.85 -12.27 8.74
CA LEU A 176 -12.54 -11.73 7.57
C LEU A 176 -13.62 -10.75 8.00
N VAL A 177 -13.86 -9.76 7.15
CA VAL A 177 -14.95 -8.80 7.28
C VAL A 177 -16.10 -9.25 6.39
N LYS A 178 -17.35 -9.10 6.84
CA LYS A 178 -18.52 -9.41 6.02
C LYS A 178 -18.53 -8.53 4.77
N ASN A 179 -18.96 -9.08 3.63
CA ASN A 179 -19.00 -8.35 2.35
C ASN A 179 -19.78 -7.02 2.41
N GLU A 180 -20.82 -6.96 3.23
CA GLU A 180 -21.63 -5.75 3.48
C GLU A 180 -20.87 -4.64 4.22
N GLU A 181 -19.77 -4.98 4.91
CA GLU A 181 -18.94 -4.08 5.70
C GLU A 181 -17.62 -3.68 5.00
N LEU A 182 -17.45 -4.04 3.72
CA LEU A 182 -16.19 -3.74 2.98
C LEU A 182 -16.02 -2.25 2.67
N THR A 183 -17.11 -1.51 2.59
CA THR A 183 -17.06 -0.05 2.46
C THR A 183 -17.01 0.60 3.83
N LEU A 184 -16.16 1.62 4.00
CA LEU A 184 -16.05 2.36 5.25
C LEU A 184 -17.41 2.98 5.62
N GLU A 185 -17.91 2.64 6.81
CA GLU A 185 -18.99 3.41 7.43
C GLU A 185 -18.57 4.89 7.48
N GLY A 186 -19.34 5.76 6.83
CA GLY A 186 -19.04 7.19 6.76
C GLY A 186 -18.58 7.69 5.39
N ILE A 187 -18.30 6.83 4.41
CA ILE A 187 -18.11 7.26 3.03
C ILE A 187 -19.47 7.37 2.34
N LYS A 188 -19.88 8.59 2.07
CA LYS A 188 -21.06 8.85 1.22
C LYS A 188 -20.66 8.73 -0.24
N GLN A 189 -21.37 7.87 -0.98
CA GLN A 189 -21.10 7.61 -2.37
C GLN A 189 -22.21 8.20 -3.22
N PHE A 190 -21.85 8.93 -4.28
CA PHE A 190 -22.75 9.55 -5.22
C PHE A 190 -22.31 9.19 -6.65
N TYR A 191 -23.23 9.23 -7.59
CA TYR A 191 -22.91 9.16 -9.00
C TYR A 191 -23.59 10.29 -9.75
N ILE A 192 -22.94 10.74 -10.82
CA ILE A 192 -23.50 11.70 -11.78
C ILE A 192 -23.53 10.99 -13.12
N ASN A 193 -24.74 10.84 -13.66
CA ASN A 193 -24.91 10.30 -15.00
C ASN A 193 -24.62 11.39 -16.02
N VAL A 194 -23.57 11.19 -16.82
CA VAL A 194 -23.15 12.11 -17.87
C VAL A 194 -23.47 11.48 -19.21
N ASP A 195 -24.34 12.09 -20.00
CA ASP A 195 -24.84 11.54 -21.27
C ASP A 195 -23.73 11.32 -22.31
N LYS A 196 -22.71 12.19 -22.33
CA LYS A 196 -21.56 12.12 -23.24
C LYS A 196 -20.24 12.35 -22.52
N ASN A 197 -19.20 11.63 -22.95
CA ASN A 197 -17.85 11.80 -22.37
C ASN A 197 -17.32 13.25 -22.46
N GLU A 198 -17.76 14.00 -23.46
CA GLU A 198 -17.39 15.41 -23.67
C GLU A 198 -17.79 16.29 -22.47
N TYR A 199 -18.91 15.97 -21.82
CA TYR A 199 -19.44 16.75 -20.69
C TYR A 199 -18.80 16.40 -19.33
N LYS A 200 -17.99 15.33 -19.26
CA LYS A 200 -17.35 14.92 -18.01
C LYS A 200 -16.52 16.04 -17.37
N PHE A 201 -15.78 16.76 -18.19
CA PHE A 201 -14.89 17.80 -17.67
C PHE A 201 -15.66 19.03 -17.16
N ASP A 202 -16.68 19.45 -17.88
CA ASP A 202 -17.53 20.58 -17.46
C ASP A 202 -18.27 20.22 -16.18
N THR A 203 -18.80 18.98 -16.10
CA THR A 203 -19.40 18.44 -14.86
C THR A 203 -18.39 18.41 -13.70
N LEU A 204 -17.12 18.09 -13.96
CA LEU A 204 -16.05 18.15 -12.94
C LEU A 204 -15.85 19.57 -12.43
N CYS A 205 -15.84 20.57 -13.30
CA CYS A 205 -15.76 21.98 -12.91
C CYS A 205 -16.96 22.42 -12.07
N ASP A 206 -18.18 22.04 -12.49
CA ASP A 206 -19.42 22.33 -11.75
C ASP A 206 -19.38 21.77 -10.32
N ILE A 207 -18.84 20.54 -10.12
CA ILE A 207 -18.67 19.95 -8.79
C ILE A 207 -17.74 20.83 -7.92
N TYR A 208 -16.66 21.34 -8.51
CA TYR A 208 -15.72 22.20 -7.78
C TYR A 208 -16.30 23.56 -7.40
N GLU A 209 -17.14 24.13 -8.27
CA GLU A 209 -17.84 25.39 -7.99
C GLU A 209 -18.93 25.20 -6.91
N ALA A 210 -19.61 24.06 -6.92
CA ALA A 210 -20.70 23.77 -5.99
C ALA A 210 -20.24 23.34 -4.59
N CYS A 211 -19.01 22.82 -4.45
CA CYS A 211 -18.53 22.20 -3.23
C CYS A 211 -17.35 22.96 -2.62
N SER A 212 -17.40 23.25 -1.32
CA SER A 212 -16.22 23.72 -0.56
C SER A 212 -15.31 22.54 -0.24
N ILE A 213 -14.31 22.29 -1.09
CA ILE A 213 -13.44 21.10 -1.02
C ILE A 213 -12.06 21.48 -0.50
N SER A 214 -11.54 20.77 0.51
CA SER A 214 -10.21 21.01 1.06
C SER A 214 -9.13 20.34 0.20
N GLN A 215 -9.20 19.03 0.03
CA GLN A 215 -8.31 18.25 -0.84
C GLN A 215 -9.08 17.14 -1.55
N THR A 216 -8.73 16.91 -2.81
CA THR A 216 -9.38 15.93 -3.68
C THR A 216 -8.35 15.05 -4.39
N ILE A 217 -8.71 13.78 -4.56
CA ILE A 217 -8.04 12.90 -5.52
C ILE A 217 -9.00 12.61 -6.68
N ILE A 218 -8.53 12.82 -7.90
CA ILE A 218 -9.24 12.49 -9.13
C ILE A 218 -8.54 11.30 -9.78
N TYR A 219 -9.28 10.21 -10.02
CA TYR A 219 -8.75 9.01 -10.66
C TYR A 219 -9.16 8.93 -12.13
N ALA A 220 -8.16 8.76 -13.00
CA ALA A 220 -8.31 8.40 -14.40
C ALA A 220 -7.69 7.02 -14.67
N ASN A 221 -8.21 6.28 -15.65
CA ASN A 221 -7.77 4.91 -15.94
C ASN A 221 -6.46 4.84 -16.77
N SER A 222 -5.96 5.98 -17.29
CA SER A 222 -4.78 6.02 -18.13
C SER A 222 -3.90 7.25 -17.86
N LYS A 223 -2.61 7.13 -18.14
CA LYS A 223 -1.67 8.27 -18.14
C LYS A 223 -2.18 9.43 -19.00
N ARG A 224 -2.63 9.13 -20.23
CA ARG A 224 -3.16 10.13 -21.16
C ARG A 224 -4.36 10.87 -20.56
N GLY A 225 -5.25 10.16 -19.86
CA GLY A 225 -6.36 10.77 -19.15
C GLY A 225 -5.91 11.70 -18.04
N VAL A 226 -4.90 11.29 -17.26
CA VAL A 226 -4.28 12.14 -16.21
C VAL A 226 -3.71 13.42 -16.82
N GLU A 227 -2.93 13.31 -17.89
CA GLU A 227 -2.30 14.45 -18.56
C GLU A 227 -3.33 15.41 -19.16
N GLU A 228 -4.39 14.89 -19.78
CA GLU A 228 -5.46 15.68 -20.38
C GLU A 228 -6.26 16.46 -19.34
N ILE A 229 -6.70 15.79 -18.26
CA ILE A 229 -7.43 16.44 -17.16
C ILE A 229 -6.54 17.50 -16.52
N SER A 230 -5.26 17.20 -16.30
CA SER A 230 -4.31 18.13 -15.70
C SER A 230 -4.12 19.39 -16.55
N ARG A 231 -3.95 19.24 -17.85
CA ARG A 231 -3.83 20.37 -18.77
C ARG A 231 -5.08 21.27 -18.72
N ARG A 232 -6.27 20.65 -18.86
CA ARG A 232 -7.53 21.41 -18.87
C ARG A 232 -7.80 22.11 -17.54
N LEU A 233 -7.49 21.50 -16.38
CA LEU A 233 -7.64 22.16 -15.09
C LEU A 233 -6.63 23.28 -14.87
N ASN A 234 -5.37 23.12 -15.34
CA ASN A 234 -4.38 24.19 -15.31
C ASN A 234 -4.81 25.39 -16.19
N ASP A 235 -5.35 25.14 -17.39
CA ASP A 235 -5.87 26.16 -18.28
C ASP A 235 -7.02 26.97 -17.61
N ASN A 236 -7.72 26.35 -16.65
CA ASN A 236 -8.77 26.98 -15.84
C ASN A 236 -8.27 27.48 -14.47
N ASN A 237 -6.96 27.67 -14.29
CA ASN A 237 -6.30 28.22 -13.09
C ASN A 237 -6.50 27.39 -11.79
N PHE A 238 -6.77 26.10 -11.87
CA PHE A 238 -6.78 25.23 -10.69
C PHE A 238 -5.36 24.89 -10.25
N SER A 239 -5.10 24.94 -8.94
CA SER A 239 -3.85 24.44 -8.35
C SER A 239 -3.89 22.93 -8.26
N ILE A 240 -3.25 22.26 -9.21
CA ILE A 240 -3.28 20.79 -9.32
C ILE A 240 -1.86 20.18 -9.23
N ALA A 241 -1.81 18.95 -8.78
CA ALA A 241 -0.68 18.05 -8.93
C ALA A 241 -1.13 16.81 -9.71
N SER A 242 -0.27 16.23 -10.50
CA SER A 242 -0.58 14.99 -11.24
C SER A 242 0.53 13.98 -11.09
N ILE A 243 0.16 12.68 -11.02
CA ILE A 243 1.12 11.60 -10.82
C ILE A 243 0.74 10.34 -11.61
N HIS A 244 1.73 9.73 -12.26
CA HIS A 244 1.56 8.47 -12.99
C HIS A 244 2.85 7.64 -13.03
N GLY A 245 2.74 6.38 -13.47
CA GLY A 245 3.80 5.38 -13.37
C GLY A 245 5.11 5.69 -14.12
N GLU A 246 5.07 6.52 -15.15
CA GLU A 246 6.27 6.83 -15.96
C GLU A 246 7.12 7.99 -15.41
N MET A 247 6.65 8.69 -14.37
CA MET A 247 7.42 9.73 -13.70
C MET A 247 8.57 9.13 -12.90
N SER A 248 9.68 9.86 -12.79
CA SER A 248 10.80 9.49 -11.91
C SER A 248 10.36 9.46 -10.44
N GLN A 249 11.11 8.76 -9.60
CA GLN A 249 10.78 8.66 -8.18
C GLN A 249 10.89 10.00 -7.46
N ASP A 250 11.88 10.81 -7.81
CA ASP A 250 12.10 12.11 -7.19
C ASP A 250 10.97 13.07 -7.51
N GLU A 251 10.47 13.05 -8.76
CA GLU A 251 9.28 13.82 -9.16
C GLU A 251 8.05 13.39 -8.37
N ARG A 252 7.81 12.08 -8.24
CA ARG A 252 6.69 11.57 -7.46
C ARG A 252 6.76 11.96 -5.98
N ASN A 253 7.94 11.86 -5.38
CA ASN A 253 8.15 12.24 -3.98
C ASN A 253 7.83 13.73 -3.78
N LYS A 254 8.33 14.59 -4.65
CA LYS A 254 8.07 16.04 -4.63
C LYS A 254 6.58 16.34 -4.74
N ILE A 255 5.90 15.74 -5.72
CA ILE A 255 4.45 15.91 -5.93
C ILE A 255 3.65 15.48 -4.70
N MET A 256 4.02 14.36 -4.10
CA MET A 256 3.36 13.87 -2.89
C MET A 256 3.60 14.77 -1.67
N GLU A 257 4.77 15.38 -1.57
CA GLU A 257 5.09 16.33 -0.51
C GLU A 257 4.28 17.62 -0.68
N GLU A 258 4.21 18.17 -1.89
CA GLU A 258 3.39 19.33 -2.24
C GLU A 258 1.90 19.09 -1.94
N PHE A 259 1.39 17.89 -2.24
CA PHE A 259 0.01 17.53 -1.95
C PHE A 259 -0.23 17.36 -0.44
N ARG A 260 0.68 16.70 0.31
CA ARG A 260 0.57 16.55 1.76
C ARG A 260 0.67 17.86 2.52
N SER A 261 1.48 18.79 2.05
CA SER A 261 1.61 20.13 2.65
C SER A 261 0.42 21.05 2.33
N GLY A 262 -0.46 20.66 1.41
CA GLY A 262 -1.61 21.45 0.99
C GLY A 262 -1.28 22.55 -0.03
N GLN A 263 -0.08 22.56 -0.58
CA GLN A 263 0.29 23.47 -1.69
C GLN A 263 -0.56 23.18 -2.93
N SER A 264 -0.79 21.90 -3.22
CA SER A 264 -1.76 21.47 -4.23
C SER A 264 -3.01 20.90 -3.56
N ARG A 265 -4.18 21.33 -4.01
CA ARG A 265 -5.46 20.86 -3.45
C ARG A 265 -6.07 19.71 -4.23
N ILE A 266 -5.67 19.56 -5.48
CA ILE A 266 -6.16 18.50 -6.38
C ILE A 266 -4.99 17.64 -6.78
N LEU A 267 -5.13 16.33 -6.56
CA LEU A 267 -4.19 15.32 -7.04
C LEU A 267 -4.87 14.46 -8.10
N ILE A 268 -4.32 14.43 -9.31
CA ILE A 268 -4.84 13.61 -10.41
C ILE A 268 -3.94 12.40 -10.57
N SER A 269 -4.50 11.20 -10.55
CA SER A 269 -3.71 9.98 -10.58
C SER A 269 -4.36 8.84 -11.35
N THR A 270 -3.54 7.89 -11.77
CA THR A 270 -3.97 6.55 -12.11
C THR A 270 -4.10 5.68 -10.85
N ASP A 271 -4.45 4.41 -11.00
CA ASP A 271 -4.50 3.43 -9.89
C ASP A 271 -3.17 3.24 -9.16
N LEU A 272 -2.06 3.81 -9.67
CA LEU A 272 -0.75 3.81 -9.00
C LEU A 272 -0.85 4.28 -7.53
N LEU A 273 -1.69 5.28 -7.27
CA LEU A 273 -1.90 5.85 -5.94
C LEU A 273 -3.17 5.37 -5.24
N SER A 274 -3.92 4.44 -5.84
CA SER A 274 -5.16 3.94 -5.22
C SER A 274 -4.88 3.09 -3.98
N ARG A 275 -3.67 2.51 -3.87
CA ARG A 275 -3.28 1.60 -2.79
C ARG A 275 -2.11 2.16 -1.99
N GLY A 276 -2.16 2.00 -0.67
CA GLY A 276 -1.04 2.21 0.24
C GLY A 276 -0.60 3.65 0.52
N ILE A 277 -1.16 4.67 -0.13
CA ILE A 277 -0.79 6.06 0.15
C ILE A 277 -1.61 6.62 1.30
N ASP A 278 -0.90 7.08 2.29
CA ASP A 278 -1.47 7.85 3.40
C ASP A 278 -1.53 9.35 3.06
N VAL A 279 -2.69 9.78 2.59
CA VAL A 279 -3.02 11.21 2.51
C VAL A 279 -4.02 11.51 3.61
N GLN A 280 -3.54 12.17 4.66
CA GLN A 280 -4.30 12.35 5.90
C GLN A 280 -5.56 13.24 5.79
N GLN A 281 -5.80 13.92 4.66
CA GLN A 281 -6.81 14.99 4.58
C GLN A 281 -7.68 14.97 3.32
N VAL A 282 -7.82 13.85 2.63
CA VAL A 282 -8.67 13.79 1.44
C VAL A 282 -10.14 13.82 1.85
N SER A 283 -10.83 14.89 1.46
CA SER A 283 -12.25 15.08 1.72
C SER A 283 -13.13 14.52 0.61
N LEU A 284 -12.61 14.45 -0.61
CA LEU A 284 -13.34 14.00 -1.77
C LEU A 284 -12.47 13.08 -2.65
N VAL A 285 -13.06 12.01 -3.15
CA VAL A 285 -12.50 11.15 -4.19
C VAL A 285 -13.44 11.17 -5.39
N ILE A 286 -12.91 11.49 -6.56
CA ILE A 286 -13.66 11.50 -7.81
C ILE A 286 -13.10 10.40 -8.71
N ASN A 287 -13.93 9.42 -9.05
CA ASN A 287 -13.66 8.49 -10.13
C ASN A 287 -14.10 9.14 -11.44
N TYR A 288 -13.22 9.92 -12.09
CA TYR A 288 -13.48 10.51 -13.41
C TYR A 288 -13.71 9.42 -14.45
N ASP A 289 -12.93 8.35 -14.35
CA ASP A 289 -13.18 7.09 -15.03
C ASP A 289 -13.54 6.02 -14.00
N ILE A 290 -14.61 5.28 -14.25
CA ILE A 290 -14.98 4.14 -13.43
C ILE A 290 -13.86 3.09 -13.54
N PRO A 291 -13.35 2.55 -12.42
CA PRO A 291 -12.30 1.54 -12.45
C PRO A 291 -12.78 0.23 -13.08
N ASN A 292 -11.83 -0.54 -13.63
CA ASN A 292 -12.13 -1.75 -14.38
C ASN A 292 -12.57 -2.95 -13.50
N ASN A 293 -12.34 -2.86 -12.19
CA ASN A 293 -12.69 -3.91 -11.23
C ASN A 293 -13.12 -3.30 -9.88
N ILE A 294 -13.82 -4.10 -9.09
CA ILE A 294 -14.38 -3.68 -7.81
C ILE A 294 -13.31 -3.44 -6.75
N GLU A 295 -12.22 -4.17 -6.81
CA GLU A 295 -11.09 -4.03 -5.89
C GLU A 295 -10.47 -2.63 -6.03
N SER A 296 -10.18 -2.19 -7.25
CA SER A 296 -9.69 -0.83 -7.52
C SER A 296 -10.69 0.23 -7.05
N TYR A 297 -11.98 0.00 -7.23
CA TYR A 297 -13.02 0.90 -6.71
C TYR A 297 -12.93 1.06 -5.19
N ILE A 298 -12.89 -0.05 -4.45
CA ILE A 298 -12.78 -0.06 -2.99
C ILE A 298 -11.50 0.65 -2.53
N HIS A 299 -10.38 0.41 -3.18
CA HIS A 299 -9.11 1.05 -2.86
C HIS A 299 -9.12 2.57 -3.15
N ARG A 300 -9.75 3.01 -4.25
CA ARG A 300 -9.88 4.42 -4.57
C ARG A 300 -10.74 5.16 -3.55
N ILE A 301 -11.95 4.67 -3.25
CA ILE A 301 -12.84 5.32 -2.28
C ILE A 301 -12.27 5.27 -0.87
N GLY A 302 -11.49 4.26 -0.53
CA GLY A 302 -10.81 4.13 0.76
C GLY A 302 -9.74 5.21 1.03
N ARG A 303 -9.50 6.15 0.09
CA ARG A 303 -8.67 7.35 0.32
C ARG A 303 -9.45 8.47 1.00
N SER A 304 -10.77 8.49 0.86
CA SER A 304 -11.65 9.34 1.65
C SER A 304 -12.16 8.56 2.88
N GLY A 305 -12.43 9.20 3.98
CA GLY A 305 -13.02 8.55 5.15
C GLY A 305 -12.02 7.66 5.91
N ARG A 306 -11.45 8.19 6.97
CA ARG A 306 -10.66 7.42 7.94
C ARG A 306 -11.40 7.31 9.25
N TYR A 307 -11.14 6.22 9.98
CA TYR A 307 -11.71 5.96 11.30
C TYR A 307 -11.61 7.20 12.20
N GLY A 308 -12.75 7.68 12.70
CA GLY A 308 -12.84 8.84 13.60
C GLY A 308 -13.12 10.20 12.96
N ARG A 309 -13.27 10.32 11.65
CA ARG A 309 -13.73 11.55 10.97
C ARG A 309 -15.02 11.23 10.20
N LYS A 310 -16.12 11.79 10.68
CA LYS A 310 -17.43 11.81 9.98
C LYS A 310 -17.53 13.10 9.18
#